data_99690c0048d1b9953bcce00fdfd2cd23
#
_entry.id   99690c0048d1b9953bcce00fdfd2cd23
#
_cell.length_a   1.000
_cell.length_b   1.000
_cell.length_c   1.000
_cell.angle_alpha   90.00
_cell.angle_beta   90.00
_cell.angle_gamma   90.00
#
_symmetry.space_group_name_H-M   'P 1'
#
loop_
_entity.id
_entity.type
_entity.pdbx_description
1 polymer ?
#
loop_
_entity_poly.entity_id
_entity_poly.type
_entity_poly.pdbx_seq_one_letter_code
_entity_poly.pdbx_strand_id
1 'polypeptide(L)'
;HFMGTSTFAEYTVMPEIALAKIDPEAPLEKACLFACGLSTGLGAAMYTAKVGEGTICAVFGAGMVGLGAVAGCRLMGAERIICVDLSPERLEMARAQGATDLIVADENSVEKILEMTGGYGADFTFEATGLVKVMEQAVEATRMAWGLCTVAGVAGKGETLDIVPRLLITGRRVAGSSFGGVKGRDQ
;
A
#
# COMPACT_ATOMS: atom_id res chain seq x y z
N HIS A 1 -10.01 -9.18 22.34
CA HIS A 1 -10.43 -7.82 21.98
C HIS A 1 -9.35 -7.17 21.09
N PHE A 2 -9.64 -7.04 19.81
CA PHE A 2 -8.76 -6.31 18.90
C PHE A 2 -8.98 -4.80 19.09
N MET A 3 -7.91 -4.03 19.23
CA MET A 3 -8.00 -2.58 19.48
C MET A 3 -8.82 -2.19 20.72
N GLY A 4 -8.96 -3.09 21.69
CA GLY A 4 -9.72 -2.85 22.92
C GLY A 4 -11.24 -2.92 22.78
N THR A 5 -11.77 -3.33 21.64
CA THR A 5 -13.20 -3.39 21.35
C THR A 5 -13.66 -4.80 20.98
N SER A 6 -14.96 -5.05 21.07
CA SER A 6 -15.64 -6.25 20.58
C SER A 6 -16.77 -5.82 19.66
N THR A 7 -16.67 -6.15 18.37
CA THR A 7 -17.58 -5.68 17.33
C THR A 7 -18.39 -6.79 16.64
N PHE A 8 -18.11 -8.07 16.93
CA PHE A 8 -18.96 -9.20 16.55
C PHE A 8 -20.12 -9.34 17.53
N ALA A 9 -20.94 -8.29 17.61
CA ALA A 9 -22.08 -8.19 18.51
C ALA A 9 -23.08 -7.17 17.95
N GLU A 10 -24.35 -7.29 18.37
CA GLU A 10 -25.39 -6.33 17.97
C GLU A 10 -25.18 -4.94 18.58
N TYR A 11 -24.50 -4.87 19.72
CA TYR A 11 -24.16 -3.63 20.42
C TYR A 11 -22.67 -3.64 20.81
N THR A 12 -22.04 -2.48 20.68
CA THR A 12 -20.68 -2.25 21.16
C THR A 12 -20.58 -0.92 21.90
N VAL A 13 -19.63 -0.83 22.82
CA VAL A 13 -19.33 0.42 23.54
C VAL A 13 -17.88 0.79 23.24
N MET A 14 -17.68 1.98 22.74
CA MET A 14 -16.35 2.50 22.43
C MET A 14 -16.31 4.03 22.59
N PRO A 15 -15.12 4.62 22.74
CA PRO A 15 -14.98 6.08 22.81
C PRO A 15 -15.51 6.75 21.52
N GLU A 16 -16.24 7.84 21.67
CA GLU A 16 -16.78 8.61 20.53
C GLU A 16 -15.69 9.04 19.54
N ILE A 17 -14.51 9.40 20.04
CA ILE A 17 -13.36 9.81 19.21
C ILE A 17 -12.91 8.69 18.23
N ALA A 18 -13.20 7.44 18.54
CA ALA A 18 -12.86 6.28 17.69
C ALA A 18 -13.93 5.97 16.64
N LEU A 19 -15.01 6.77 16.58
CA LEU A 19 -16.13 6.56 15.68
C LEU A 19 -16.17 7.63 14.60
N ALA A 20 -16.41 7.23 13.36
CA ALA A 20 -16.81 8.12 12.29
C ALA A 20 -18.26 7.83 11.90
N LYS A 21 -19.10 8.87 11.91
CA LYS A 21 -20.48 8.75 11.45
C LYS A 21 -20.49 8.65 9.93
N ILE A 22 -21.14 7.63 9.40
CA ILE A 22 -21.34 7.44 7.96
C ILE A 22 -22.77 7.79 7.57
N ASP A 23 -23.02 7.92 6.27
CA ASP A 23 -24.36 8.09 5.71
C ASP A 23 -25.23 6.88 6.09
N PRO A 24 -26.45 7.08 6.65
CA PRO A 24 -27.38 6.00 6.96
C PRO A 24 -27.73 5.11 5.75
N GLU A 25 -27.68 5.65 4.54
CA GLU A 25 -27.95 4.94 3.28
C GLU A 25 -26.71 4.21 2.73
N ALA A 26 -25.55 4.33 3.39
CA ALA A 26 -24.33 3.64 2.94
C ALA A 26 -24.50 2.12 3.02
N PRO A 27 -24.13 1.35 1.97
CA PRO A 27 -24.20 -0.10 1.99
C PRO A 27 -23.20 -0.65 3.02
N LEU A 28 -23.69 -1.12 4.16
CA LEU A 28 -22.88 -1.53 5.31
C LEU A 28 -21.87 -2.64 4.97
N GLU A 29 -22.26 -3.57 4.08
CA GLU A 29 -21.40 -4.66 3.61
C GLU A 29 -20.17 -4.16 2.83
N LYS A 30 -20.19 -2.92 2.34
CA LYS A 30 -19.06 -2.27 1.66
C LYS A 30 -18.38 -1.24 2.58
N ALA A 31 -19.17 -0.51 3.35
CA ALA A 31 -18.68 0.54 4.24
C ALA A 31 -17.67 0.02 5.28
N CYS A 32 -17.83 -1.22 5.76
CA CYS A 32 -16.90 -1.85 6.70
C CYS A 32 -15.46 -1.99 6.15
N LEU A 33 -15.26 -1.99 4.83
CA LEU A 33 -13.95 -2.09 4.20
C LEU A 33 -13.12 -0.81 4.32
N PHE A 34 -13.78 0.34 4.57
CA PHE A 34 -13.11 1.64 4.69
C PHE A 34 -12.44 1.85 6.04
N ALA A 35 -12.86 1.15 7.09
CA ALA A 35 -12.36 1.39 8.43
C ALA A 35 -10.86 1.07 8.64
N CYS A 36 -10.27 0.22 7.80
CA CYS A 36 -8.88 -0.19 7.94
C CYS A 36 -8.18 -0.33 6.58
N GLY A 37 -8.46 -1.43 5.85
CA GLY A 37 -7.65 -1.84 4.71
C GLY A 37 -7.62 -0.83 3.57
N LEU A 38 -8.80 -0.38 3.12
CA LEU A 38 -8.88 0.54 1.99
C LEU A 38 -8.30 1.91 2.33
N SER A 39 -8.65 2.48 3.50
CA SER A 39 -8.12 3.78 3.95
C SER A 39 -6.61 3.74 4.21
N THR A 40 -6.09 2.61 4.70
CA THR A 40 -4.64 2.42 4.85
C THR A 40 -3.92 2.52 3.51
N GLY A 41 -4.42 1.85 2.49
CA GLY A 41 -3.82 1.89 1.15
C GLY A 41 -3.95 3.24 0.47
N LEU A 42 -5.16 3.81 0.46
CA LEU A 42 -5.42 5.15 -0.08
C LEU A 42 -4.51 6.20 0.59
N GLY A 43 -4.51 6.24 1.91
CA GLY A 43 -3.72 7.19 2.68
C GLY A 43 -2.21 6.98 2.52
N ALA A 44 -1.75 5.74 2.35
CA ALA A 44 -0.35 5.46 2.07
C ALA A 44 0.12 6.18 0.80
N ALA A 45 -0.70 6.19 -0.27
CA ALA A 45 -0.40 6.91 -1.50
C ALA A 45 -0.57 8.43 -1.33
N MET A 46 -1.66 8.88 -0.71
CA MET A 46 -2.05 10.29 -0.67
C MET A 46 -1.30 11.10 0.40
N TYR A 47 -1.13 10.54 1.61
CA TYR A 47 -0.59 11.29 2.75
C TYR A 47 0.83 10.90 3.12
N THR A 48 1.16 9.59 3.10
CA THR A 48 2.51 9.13 3.44
C THR A 48 3.47 9.36 2.28
N ALA A 49 3.19 8.78 1.13
CA ALA A 49 4.05 8.87 -0.05
C ALA A 49 3.90 10.21 -0.78
N LYS A 50 2.70 10.79 -0.77
CA LYS A 50 2.36 12.02 -1.51
C LYS A 50 2.65 11.85 -3.00
N VAL A 51 2.11 10.78 -3.56
CA VAL A 51 2.18 10.49 -4.99
C VAL A 51 1.71 11.71 -5.78
N GLY A 52 2.36 12.01 -6.87
CA GLY A 52 2.03 13.15 -7.73
C GLY A 52 1.80 12.72 -9.18
N GLU A 53 1.37 13.66 -9.99
CA GLU A 53 1.14 13.46 -11.43
C GLU A 53 2.43 13.02 -12.14
N GLY A 54 2.28 12.12 -13.11
CA GLY A 54 3.38 11.63 -13.95
C GLY A 54 4.36 10.69 -13.26
N THR A 55 4.10 10.26 -12.02
CA THR A 55 4.98 9.35 -11.29
C THR A 55 4.71 7.89 -11.62
N ILE A 56 5.73 7.05 -11.43
CA ILE A 56 5.65 5.59 -11.57
C ILE A 56 5.54 4.98 -10.18
N CYS A 57 4.50 4.17 -9.96
CA CYS A 57 4.24 3.46 -8.71
C CYS A 57 4.34 1.95 -8.91
N ALA A 58 4.84 1.23 -7.89
CA ALA A 58 4.77 -0.23 -7.85
C ALA A 58 4.14 -0.67 -6.52
N VAL A 59 3.14 -1.54 -6.57
CA VAL A 59 2.39 -2.03 -5.41
C VAL A 59 2.58 -3.53 -5.28
N PHE A 60 3.14 -3.97 -4.18
CA PHE A 60 3.37 -5.37 -3.85
C PHE A 60 2.26 -5.88 -2.93
N GLY A 61 1.45 -6.80 -3.46
CA GLY A 61 0.25 -7.35 -2.84
C GLY A 61 -1.03 -6.65 -3.32
N ALA A 62 -1.96 -7.42 -3.89
CA ALA A 62 -3.26 -6.96 -4.36
C ALA A 62 -4.40 -7.37 -3.37
N GLY A 63 -4.11 -7.36 -2.08
CA GLY A 63 -5.11 -7.42 -1.01
C GLY A 63 -5.80 -6.07 -0.82
N MET A 64 -6.64 -5.93 0.21
CA MET A 64 -7.41 -4.70 0.45
C MET A 64 -6.53 -3.44 0.55
N VAL A 65 -5.40 -3.53 1.26
CA VAL A 65 -4.44 -2.41 1.41
C VAL A 65 -3.79 -2.09 0.06
N GLY A 66 -3.34 -3.11 -0.67
CA GLY A 66 -2.72 -2.90 -1.98
C GLY A 66 -3.69 -2.34 -3.02
N LEU A 67 -4.92 -2.84 -3.08
CA LEU A 67 -5.96 -2.28 -3.94
C LEU A 67 -6.27 -0.82 -3.58
N GLY A 68 -6.28 -0.49 -2.28
CA GLY A 68 -6.37 0.90 -1.82
C GLY A 68 -5.21 1.75 -2.28
N ALA A 69 -3.97 1.23 -2.22
CA ALA A 69 -2.79 1.94 -2.72
C ALA A 69 -2.84 2.17 -4.24
N VAL A 70 -3.26 1.17 -5.02
CA VAL A 70 -3.49 1.31 -6.48
C VAL A 70 -4.51 2.41 -6.76
N ALA A 71 -5.66 2.39 -6.08
CA ALA A 71 -6.69 3.42 -6.24
C ALA A 71 -6.18 4.81 -5.83
N GLY A 72 -5.41 4.89 -4.74
CA GLY A 72 -4.77 6.13 -4.28
C GLY A 72 -3.77 6.68 -5.30
N CYS A 73 -2.89 5.85 -5.84
CA CYS A 73 -1.97 6.25 -6.90
C CYS A 73 -2.70 6.79 -8.12
N ARG A 74 -3.77 6.12 -8.55
CA ARG A 74 -4.62 6.60 -9.66
C ARG A 74 -5.25 7.96 -9.36
N LEU A 75 -5.83 8.14 -8.17
CA LEU A 75 -6.45 9.40 -7.75
C LEU A 75 -5.45 10.55 -7.70
N MET A 76 -4.20 10.25 -7.36
CA MET A 76 -3.10 11.23 -7.31
C MET A 76 -2.44 11.49 -8.66
N GLY A 77 -2.92 10.86 -9.74
CA GLY A 77 -2.44 11.11 -11.11
C GLY A 77 -1.14 10.39 -11.48
N ALA A 78 -0.82 9.26 -10.83
CA ALA A 78 0.30 8.44 -11.26
C ALA A 78 0.15 8.03 -12.74
N GLU A 79 1.20 8.16 -13.52
CA GLU A 79 1.22 7.80 -14.94
C GLU A 79 1.23 6.29 -15.14
N ARG A 80 1.97 5.59 -14.28
CA ARG A 80 2.11 4.15 -14.36
C ARG A 80 1.95 3.52 -12.98
N ILE A 81 1.13 2.47 -12.89
CA ILE A 81 0.86 1.75 -11.66
C ILE A 81 1.06 0.26 -11.91
N ILE A 82 2.18 -0.27 -11.44
CA ILE A 82 2.57 -1.67 -11.57
C ILE A 82 2.08 -2.41 -10.33
N CYS A 83 1.24 -3.44 -10.48
CA CYS A 83 0.79 -4.25 -9.36
C CYS A 83 1.40 -5.66 -9.43
N VAL A 84 1.91 -6.14 -8.30
CA VAL A 84 2.58 -7.44 -8.15
C VAL A 84 1.80 -8.28 -7.14
N ASP A 85 1.32 -9.45 -7.51
CA ASP A 85 0.66 -10.41 -6.62
C ASP A 85 0.83 -11.84 -7.14
N LEU A 86 0.72 -12.84 -6.27
CA LEU A 86 0.74 -14.25 -6.64
C LEU A 86 -0.54 -14.69 -7.37
N SER A 87 -1.68 -14.03 -7.12
CA SER A 87 -2.99 -14.39 -7.68
C SER A 87 -3.32 -13.58 -8.92
N PRO A 88 -3.44 -14.21 -10.10
CA PRO A 88 -3.92 -13.54 -11.31
C PRO A 88 -5.31 -12.88 -11.13
N GLU A 89 -6.19 -13.50 -10.35
CA GLU A 89 -7.53 -12.95 -10.08
C GLU A 89 -7.45 -11.62 -9.32
N ARG A 90 -6.57 -11.53 -8.32
CA ARG A 90 -6.35 -10.29 -7.57
C ARG A 90 -5.70 -9.21 -8.44
N LEU A 91 -4.84 -9.61 -9.36
CA LEU A 91 -4.24 -8.68 -10.32
C LEU A 91 -5.30 -8.08 -11.24
N GLU A 92 -6.30 -8.85 -11.69
CA GLU A 92 -7.41 -8.28 -12.45
C GLU A 92 -8.28 -7.33 -11.61
N MET A 93 -8.44 -7.59 -10.31
CA MET A 93 -9.06 -6.61 -9.39
C MET A 93 -8.23 -5.32 -9.32
N ALA A 94 -6.90 -5.43 -9.27
CA ALA A 94 -6.02 -4.26 -9.28
C ALA A 94 -6.12 -3.47 -10.60
N ARG A 95 -6.24 -4.16 -11.73
CA ARG A 95 -6.52 -3.54 -13.04
C ARG A 95 -7.81 -2.73 -13.01
N ALA A 96 -8.87 -3.28 -12.45
CA ALA A 96 -10.14 -2.57 -12.30
C ALA A 96 -10.04 -1.32 -11.40
N GLN A 97 -9.11 -1.30 -10.44
CA GLN A 97 -8.83 -0.13 -9.60
C GLN A 97 -7.90 0.89 -10.25
N GLY A 98 -7.24 0.54 -11.35
CA GLY A 98 -6.39 1.45 -12.12
C GLY A 98 -4.93 1.04 -12.27
N ALA A 99 -4.55 -0.19 -11.91
CA ALA A 99 -3.24 -0.70 -12.26
C ALA A 99 -3.08 -0.76 -13.79
N THR A 100 -1.99 -0.19 -14.29
CA THR A 100 -1.66 -0.17 -15.72
C THR A 100 -0.95 -1.44 -16.16
N ASP A 101 -0.12 -1.99 -15.28
CA ASP A 101 0.70 -3.16 -15.52
C ASP A 101 0.53 -4.18 -14.38
N LEU A 102 0.56 -5.46 -14.73
CA LEU A 102 0.38 -6.55 -13.78
C LEU A 102 1.55 -7.52 -13.88
N ILE A 103 2.08 -7.92 -12.73
CA ILE A 103 3.14 -8.90 -12.62
C ILE A 103 2.67 -10.03 -11.70
N VAL A 104 2.59 -11.25 -12.21
CA VAL A 104 2.49 -12.43 -11.35
C VAL A 104 3.82 -12.56 -10.60
N ALA A 105 3.74 -12.52 -9.28
CA ALA A 105 4.91 -12.46 -8.40
C ALA A 105 5.79 -13.70 -8.54
N ASP A 106 7.07 -13.47 -8.77
CA ASP A 106 8.12 -14.47 -8.80
C ASP A 106 9.47 -13.88 -8.32
N GLU A 107 10.53 -14.65 -8.43
CA GLU A 107 11.89 -14.24 -8.08
C GLU A 107 12.43 -13.08 -8.93
N ASN A 108 11.89 -12.88 -10.14
CA ASN A 108 12.32 -11.85 -11.08
C ASN A 108 11.43 -10.61 -11.06
N SER A 109 10.52 -10.49 -10.09
CA SER A 109 9.56 -9.38 -10.02
C SER A 109 10.25 -8.01 -9.97
N VAL A 110 11.34 -7.89 -9.24
CA VAL A 110 12.15 -6.65 -9.16
C VAL A 110 12.77 -6.32 -10.52
N GLU A 111 13.37 -7.30 -11.19
CA GLU A 111 13.99 -7.12 -12.51
C GLU A 111 12.97 -6.65 -13.54
N LYS A 112 11.76 -7.25 -13.54
CA LYS A 112 10.65 -6.82 -14.41
C LYS A 112 10.27 -5.36 -14.17
N ILE A 113 10.19 -4.93 -12.91
CA ILE A 113 9.90 -3.52 -12.58
C ILE A 113 11.04 -2.63 -13.07
N LEU A 114 12.29 -3.01 -12.87
CA LEU A 114 13.44 -2.25 -13.35
C LEU A 114 13.43 -2.12 -14.87
N GLU A 115 13.16 -3.20 -15.61
CA GLU A 115 13.02 -3.16 -17.07
C GLU A 115 11.92 -2.20 -17.51
N MET A 116 10.74 -2.28 -16.88
CA MET A 116 9.59 -1.41 -17.17
C MET A 116 9.87 0.07 -16.86
N THR A 117 10.86 0.36 -16.03
CA THR A 117 11.22 1.71 -15.57
C THR A 117 12.57 2.20 -16.11
N GLY A 118 13.10 1.56 -17.18
CA GLY A 118 14.37 1.91 -17.80
C GLY A 118 15.58 1.72 -16.89
N GLY A 119 15.53 0.78 -15.96
CA GLY A 119 16.57 0.46 -14.99
C GLY A 119 16.59 1.34 -13.75
N TYR A 120 15.72 2.33 -13.65
CA TYR A 120 15.74 3.31 -12.55
C TYR A 120 14.91 2.90 -11.33
N GLY A 121 13.90 2.06 -11.49
CA GLY A 121 12.93 1.71 -10.47
C GLY A 121 11.73 2.66 -10.41
N ALA A 122 10.73 2.31 -9.60
CA ALA A 122 9.52 3.10 -9.41
C ALA A 122 9.76 4.28 -8.44
N ASP A 123 9.18 5.44 -8.71
CA ASP A 123 9.28 6.63 -7.84
C ASP A 123 8.72 6.32 -6.45
N PHE A 124 7.62 5.56 -6.41
CA PHE A 124 7.00 5.10 -5.17
C PHE A 124 6.75 3.60 -5.22
N THR A 125 7.17 2.89 -4.17
CA THR A 125 6.80 1.49 -3.98
C THR A 125 5.98 1.35 -2.71
N PHE A 126 4.99 0.44 -2.75
CA PHE A 126 4.09 0.17 -1.62
C PHE A 126 4.16 -1.32 -1.29
N GLU A 127 4.49 -1.64 -0.06
CA GLU A 127 4.48 -3.00 0.43
C GLU A 127 3.20 -3.23 1.26
N ALA A 128 2.37 -4.18 0.83
CA ALA A 128 1.06 -4.45 1.39
C ALA A 128 0.80 -5.95 1.66
N THR A 129 1.86 -6.75 1.77
CA THR A 129 1.76 -8.19 2.07
C THR A 129 2.09 -8.52 3.52
N GLY A 130 2.99 -7.75 4.13
CA GLY A 130 3.55 -8.02 5.45
C GLY A 130 4.68 -9.07 5.47
N LEU A 131 5.16 -9.48 4.30
CA LEU A 131 6.27 -10.43 4.18
C LEU A 131 7.59 -9.66 4.08
N VAL A 132 8.53 -9.92 5.00
CA VAL A 132 9.83 -9.23 5.03
C VAL A 132 10.57 -9.33 3.69
N LYS A 133 10.54 -10.50 3.06
CA LYS A 133 11.16 -10.69 1.74
C LYS A 133 10.57 -9.79 0.65
N VAL A 134 9.27 -9.53 0.72
CA VAL A 134 8.60 -8.61 -0.21
C VAL A 134 8.90 -7.16 0.14
N MET A 135 9.09 -6.82 1.42
CA MET A 135 9.57 -5.50 1.84
C MET A 135 10.95 -5.19 1.25
N GLU A 136 11.88 -6.16 1.29
CA GLU A 136 13.20 -6.06 0.67
C GLU A 136 13.09 -5.80 -0.83
N GLN A 137 12.28 -6.60 -1.54
CA GLN A 137 12.01 -6.41 -2.97
C GLN A 137 11.42 -5.04 -3.28
N ALA A 138 10.49 -4.55 -2.46
CA ALA A 138 9.91 -3.23 -2.63
C ALA A 138 10.96 -2.11 -2.51
N VAL A 139 11.91 -2.23 -1.57
CA VAL A 139 13.04 -1.29 -1.43
C VAL A 139 13.96 -1.37 -2.64
N GLU A 140 14.28 -2.57 -3.14
CA GLU A 140 15.13 -2.77 -4.30
C GLU A 140 14.52 -2.18 -5.58
N ALA A 141 13.20 -2.37 -5.77
CA ALA A 141 12.45 -1.82 -6.91
C ALA A 141 12.23 -0.30 -6.85
N THR A 142 12.56 0.32 -5.72
CA THR A 142 12.41 1.78 -5.52
C THR A 142 13.50 2.54 -6.30
N ARG A 143 13.10 3.67 -6.89
CA ARG A 143 13.99 4.52 -7.67
C ARG A 143 15.14 5.08 -6.85
N MET A 144 16.32 5.02 -7.43
CA MET A 144 17.51 5.70 -6.92
C MET A 144 17.32 7.23 -6.92
N ALA A 145 17.98 7.92 -6.03
CA ALA A 145 18.05 9.36 -5.79
C ALA A 145 16.88 9.94 -4.97
N TRP A 146 15.60 9.65 -5.26
CA TRP A 146 14.47 10.24 -4.52
C TRP A 146 13.33 9.29 -4.21
N GLY A 147 13.39 8.05 -4.68
CA GLY A 147 12.31 7.09 -4.52
C GLY A 147 11.97 6.80 -3.05
N LEU A 148 10.70 6.50 -2.80
CA LEU A 148 10.20 6.18 -1.47
C LEU A 148 9.50 4.81 -1.48
N CYS A 149 9.99 3.89 -0.65
CA CYS A 149 9.30 2.67 -0.29
C CYS A 149 8.41 2.92 0.93
N THR A 150 7.11 2.68 0.79
CA THR A 150 6.13 2.80 1.87
C THR A 150 5.70 1.41 2.33
N VAL A 151 6.02 1.06 3.56
CA VAL A 151 5.65 -0.21 4.18
C VAL A 151 4.34 -0.03 4.93
N ALA A 152 3.30 -0.74 4.51
CA ALA A 152 1.98 -0.77 5.14
C ALA A 152 1.62 -2.19 5.64
N GLY A 153 2.30 -3.22 5.17
CA GLY A 153 2.14 -4.59 5.62
C GLY A 153 2.71 -4.80 7.03
N VAL A 154 2.10 -5.70 7.78
CA VAL A 154 2.50 -6.01 9.16
C VAL A 154 3.30 -7.31 9.18
N ALA A 155 4.59 -7.20 9.45
CA ALA A 155 5.48 -8.36 9.61
C ALA A 155 5.23 -9.10 10.94
N GLY A 156 5.70 -10.35 11.02
CA GLY A 156 5.63 -11.16 12.22
C GLY A 156 6.46 -10.55 13.36
N LYS A 157 6.05 -10.81 14.61
CA LYS A 157 6.78 -10.32 15.78
C LYS A 157 8.21 -10.86 15.81
N GLY A 158 9.18 -9.95 15.83
CA GLY A 158 10.61 -10.28 15.91
C GLY A 158 11.28 -10.48 14.54
N GLU A 159 10.55 -10.39 13.45
CA GLU A 159 11.15 -10.33 12.12
C GLU A 159 11.89 -9.01 11.91
N THR A 160 12.96 -9.06 11.14
CA THR A 160 13.84 -7.92 10.85
C THR A 160 13.91 -7.69 9.35
N LEU A 161 13.92 -6.44 8.95
CA LEU A 161 14.13 -6.03 7.56
C LEU A 161 15.64 -5.86 7.30
N ASP A 162 16.18 -6.61 6.34
CA ASP A 162 17.59 -6.54 5.96
C ASP A 162 17.76 -5.74 4.67
N ILE A 163 18.27 -4.52 4.81
CA ILE A 163 18.46 -3.60 3.69
C ILE A 163 19.93 -3.39 3.44
N VAL A 164 20.38 -3.62 2.21
CA VAL A 164 21.74 -3.30 1.77
C VAL A 164 21.97 -1.79 1.92
N PRO A 165 22.92 -1.31 2.77
CA PRO A 165 23.09 0.11 3.05
C PRO A 165 23.33 0.99 1.82
N ARG A 166 23.92 0.41 0.75
CA ARG A 166 24.10 1.10 -0.52
C ARG A 166 22.80 1.60 -1.15
N LEU A 167 21.69 0.89 -0.93
CA LEU A 167 20.39 1.32 -1.43
C LEU A 167 19.93 2.64 -0.79
N LEU A 168 20.23 2.82 0.51
CA LEU A 168 19.90 4.04 1.24
C LEU A 168 20.84 5.20 0.86
N ILE A 169 22.17 4.96 0.82
CA ILE A 169 23.13 6.01 0.47
C ILE A 169 22.93 6.54 -0.96
N THR A 170 22.34 5.74 -1.85
CA THR A 170 21.97 6.18 -3.19
C THR A 170 20.62 6.92 -3.26
N GLY A 171 20.07 7.33 -2.13
CA GLY A 171 18.93 8.26 -2.04
C GLY A 171 17.56 7.62 -1.93
N ARG A 172 17.46 6.29 -1.86
CA ARG A 172 16.19 5.61 -1.57
C ARG A 172 15.78 5.88 -0.13
N ARG A 173 14.48 6.02 0.08
CA ARG A 173 13.89 6.25 1.39
C ARG A 173 12.94 5.11 1.72
N VAL A 174 12.83 4.77 3.00
CA VAL A 174 11.86 3.80 3.51
C VAL A 174 11.04 4.47 4.61
N ALA A 175 9.73 4.34 4.55
CA ALA A 175 8.83 4.89 5.57
C ALA A 175 7.71 3.89 5.88
N GLY A 176 7.27 3.85 7.14
CA GLY A 176 6.07 3.14 7.53
C GLY A 176 4.82 3.99 7.30
N SER A 177 3.70 3.34 7.00
CA SER A 177 2.39 3.98 6.91
C SER A 177 1.39 3.26 7.81
N SER A 178 1.09 3.87 8.95
CA SER A 178 0.07 3.36 9.87
C SER A 178 -1.27 4.01 9.53
N PHE A 179 -2.29 3.18 9.27
CA PHE A 179 -3.64 3.64 8.86
C PHE A 179 -3.62 4.71 7.74
N GLY A 180 -2.68 4.59 6.81
CA GLY A 180 -2.54 5.53 5.70
C GLY A 180 -1.89 6.88 6.05
N GLY A 181 -1.33 7.02 7.25
CA GLY A 181 -0.68 8.27 7.67
C GLY A 181 -1.66 9.40 8.02
N VAL A 182 -2.94 9.08 8.18
CA VAL A 182 -3.97 10.07 8.60
C VAL A 182 -3.77 10.50 10.05
N LYS A 183 -4.13 11.74 10.36
CA LYS A 183 -3.98 12.33 11.71
C LYS A 183 -5.25 12.22 12.55
N GLY A 184 -6.24 11.47 12.12
CA GLY A 184 -7.49 11.26 12.81
C GLY A 184 -8.66 11.09 11.85
N ARG A 185 -9.88 11.04 12.39
CA ARG A 185 -11.11 10.76 11.64
C ARG A 185 -11.56 11.88 10.68
N ASP A 186 -10.97 13.05 10.81
CA ASP A 186 -11.39 14.26 10.07
C ASP A 186 -10.58 14.48 8.77
N GLN A 187 -9.76 13.47 8.38
CA GLN A 187 -8.95 13.50 7.16
C GLN A 187 -9.43 12.49 6.12
#